data_a8d04b82dc535e7b66598025f7130738
#
_entry.id   a8d04b82dc535e7b66598025f7130738
#
_cell.length_a   1.000
_cell.length_b   1.000
_cell.length_c   1.000
_cell.angle_alpha   90.00
_cell.angle_beta   90.00
_cell.angle_gamma   90.00
#
_symmetry.space_group_name_H-M   'P 1'
#
loop_
_entity.id
_entity.type
_entity.pdbx_description
1 polymer ?
#
loop_
_entity_poly.entity_id
_entity_poly.type
_entity_poly.pdbx_seq_one_letter_code
_entity_poly.pdbx_strand_id
1 'polypeptide(L)'
;MLAYLAKRKYLLLRRFSQIGILVLFFLANCSLISINGTQFFVAQGDITKFEKNERNLAIANTKEDLLSFKLLEGNLSTSKIAEIVPMSDPLAFLQIFLAGGAISADLALGVLVVLLIYGVFLGRGYCAFVCPINLITDFAAYARRKLKIENIKFLSIPRNARFAILALSLLLSFFFGVLAWEMISPISILHRGIVFGMGVGAFGILAVFLFDLFALKNGFCAHLCPLGATYSLIGAKALLKVKHKVENCTKCMECVRICPESQVLDMVGKRSDAVKNIACIKCGRCIEVCNDDALGFSILNYKKERE
;
A
#
# COMPACT_ATOMS: atom_id res chain seq x y z
N MET A 1 29.48 -1.74 6.91
CA MET A 1 28.36 -1.15 6.14
C MET A 1 27.53 -2.24 5.43
N LEU A 2 28.14 -3.12 4.64
CA LEU A 2 27.44 -4.21 3.95
C LEU A 2 26.67 -5.16 4.89
N ALA A 3 27.25 -5.59 6.01
CA ALA A 3 26.56 -6.44 7.00
C ALA A 3 25.33 -5.78 7.64
N TYR A 4 25.38 -4.47 7.87
CA TYR A 4 24.24 -3.70 8.38
C TYR A 4 23.12 -3.61 7.35
N LEU A 5 23.45 -3.43 6.07
CA LEU A 5 22.50 -3.40 4.94
C LEU A 5 21.87 -4.78 4.72
N ALA A 6 22.67 -5.85 4.80
CA ALA A 6 22.18 -7.23 4.66
C ALA A 6 21.14 -7.58 5.75
N LYS A 7 21.30 -7.07 6.96
CA LYS A 7 20.36 -7.27 8.08
C LYS A 7 19.04 -6.52 7.86
N ARG A 8 19.03 -5.44 7.05
CA ARG A 8 17.84 -4.58 6.77
C ARG A 8 17.29 -4.73 5.35
N LYS A 9 17.53 -5.87 4.71
CA LYS A 9 17.17 -6.12 3.32
C LYS A 9 15.66 -5.91 3.01
N TYR A 10 14.77 -6.35 3.89
CA TYR A 10 13.32 -6.19 3.69
C TYR A 10 12.85 -4.74 3.85
N LEU A 11 13.47 -3.99 4.78
CA LEU A 11 13.21 -2.56 4.93
C LEU A 11 13.61 -1.81 3.66
N LEU A 12 14.83 -2.06 3.17
CA LEU A 12 15.33 -1.42 1.96
C LEU A 12 14.46 -1.80 0.75
N LEU A 13 14.13 -3.08 0.58
CA LEU A 13 13.28 -3.55 -0.50
C LEU A 13 11.91 -2.86 -0.49
N ARG A 14 11.27 -2.75 0.68
CA ARG A 14 9.99 -2.05 0.81
C ARG A 14 10.09 -0.56 0.45
N ARG A 15 11.12 0.14 0.96
CA ARG A 15 11.29 1.57 0.69
C ARG A 15 11.58 1.81 -0.78
N PHE A 16 12.46 1.00 -1.35
CA PHE A 16 12.79 1.09 -2.76
C PHE A 16 11.55 0.81 -3.64
N SER A 17 10.77 -0.21 -3.32
CA SER A 17 9.53 -0.51 -4.05
C SER A 17 8.49 0.62 -3.92
N GLN A 18 8.20 1.09 -2.71
CA GLN A 18 7.22 2.14 -2.46
C GLN A 18 7.60 3.48 -3.12
N ILE A 19 8.85 3.90 -2.96
CA ILE A 19 9.35 5.14 -3.56
C ILE A 19 9.45 4.99 -5.08
N GLY A 20 9.94 3.84 -5.56
CA GLY A 20 10.04 3.55 -6.99
C GLY A 20 8.68 3.62 -7.68
N ILE A 21 7.64 3.04 -7.08
CA ILE A 21 6.26 3.12 -7.60
C ILE A 21 5.77 4.56 -7.63
N LEU A 22 5.97 5.34 -6.55
CA LEU A 22 5.57 6.76 -6.53
C LEU A 22 6.29 7.57 -7.61
N VAL A 23 7.59 7.36 -7.78
CA VAL A 23 8.40 8.04 -8.82
C VAL A 23 7.91 7.63 -10.21
N LEU A 24 7.64 6.34 -10.45
CA LEU A 24 7.11 5.88 -11.74
C LEU A 24 5.76 6.52 -12.07
N PHE A 25 4.83 6.58 -11.10
CA PHE A 25 3.54 7.26 -11.30
C PHE A 25 3.70 8.76 -11.49
N PHE A 26 4.63 9.40 -10.79
CA PHE A 26 4.93 10.82 -10.99
C PHE A 26 5.45 11.06 -12.41
N LEU A 27 6.45 10.29 -12.85
CA LEU A 27 7.03 10.42 -14.19
C LEU A 27 6.01 10.13 -15.29
N ALA A 28 5.14 9.12 -15.09
CA ALA A 28 4.07 8.80 -16.05
C ALA A 28 3.02 9.92 -16.22
N ASN A 29 2.86 10.76 -15.19
CA ASN A 29 1.90 11.88 -15.21
C ASN A 29 2.57 13.25 -15.39
N CYS A 30 3.88 13.31 -15.62
CA CYS A 30 4.60 14.55 -15.94
C CYS A 30 4.75 14.71 -17.46
N SER A 31 4.62 15.95 -17.91
CA SER A 31 4.95 16.36 -19.28
C SER A 31 6.10 17.35 -19.25
N LEU A 32 6.98 17.31 -20.24
CA LEU A 32 8.00 18.33 -20.45
C LEU A 32 7.40 19.48 -21.26
N ILE A 33 7.48 20.67 -20.73
CA ILE A 33 7.10 21.90 -21.43
C ILE A 33 8.37 22.70 -21.69
N SER A 34 8.59 23.09 -22.94
CA SER A 34 9.67 23.99 -23.33
C SER A 34 9.17 25.44 -23.32
N ILE A 35 9.74 26.27 -22.46
CA ILE A 35 9.49 27.72 -22.40
C ILE A 35 10.78 28.40 -22.65
N ASN A 36 10.86 29.23 -23.72
CA ASN A 36 12.07 30.00 -24.11
C ASN A 36 13.34 29.12 -24.21
N GLY A 37 13.23 27.88 -24.73
CA GLY A 37 14.38 26.99 -24.90
C GLY A 37 14.83 26.25 -23.62
N THR A 38 14.22 26.51 -22.49
CA THR A 38 14.42 25.72 -21.26
C THR A 38 13.30 24.73 -21.06
N GLN A 39 13.68 23.49 -20.71
CA GLN A 39 12.70 22.40 -20.49
C GLN A 39 12.34 22.31 -19.01
N PHE A 40 11.05 22.36 -18.70
CA PHE A 40 10.52 22.22 -17.35
C PHE A 40 9.65 20.96 -17.26
N PHE A 41 9.83 20.22 -16.16
CA PHE A 41 8.90 19.15 -15.79
C PHE A 41 7.66 19.75 -15.12
N VAL A 42 6.50 19.54 -15.71
CA VAL A 42 5.22 20.04 -15.19
C VAL A 42 4.25 18.89 -15.03
N ALA A 43 3.61 18.81 -13.87
CA ALA A 43 2.55 17.83 -13.65
C ALA A 43 1.34 18.13 -14.54
N GLN A 44 0.71 17.10 -15.08
CA GLN A 44 -0.38 17.23 -16.07
C GLN A 44 -1.54 18.14 -15.62
N GLY A 45 -1.77 18.24 -14.30
CA GLY A 45 -2.76 19.15 -13.72
C GLY A 45 -2.44 20.64 -13.81
N ASP A 46 -1.17 21.01 -13.93
CA ASP A 46 -0.77 22.41 -14.05
C ASP A 46 -0.81 22.91 -15.49
N ILE A 47 -0.78 22.01 -16.48
CA ILE A 47 -0.90 22.35 -17.91
C ILE A 47 -2.21 23.06 -18.18
N THR A 48 -3.31 22.63 -17.59
CA THR A 48 -4.64 23.25 -17.77
C THR A 48 -4.71 24.68 -17.21
N LYS A 49 -3.87 25.02 -16.24
CA LYS A 49 -3.76 26.40 -15.73
C LYS A 49 -2.95 27.30 -16.66
N PHE A 50 -1.93 26.74 -17.33
CA PHE A 50 -1.13 27.45 -18.32
C PHE A 50 -1.87 27.70 -19.62
N GLU A 51 -2.69 26.75 -20.09
CA GLU A 51 -3.49 26.86 -21.31
C GLU A 51 -4.54 27.99 -21.24
N LYS A 52 -4.98 28.35 -20.02
CA LYS A 52 -5.91 29.45 -19.79
C LYS A 52 -5.30 30.85 -19.94
N ASN A 53 -3.99 30.95 -20.12
CA ASN A 53 -3.25 32.20 -20.25
C ASN A 53 -2.71 32.37 -21.69
N GLU A 54 -3.64 32.52 -22.64
CA GLU A 54 -3.47 32.41 -24.11
C GLU A 54 -2.47 33.37 -24.78
N ARG A 55 -1.67 34.15 -24.07
CA ARG A 55 -0.89 35.20 -24.75
C ARG A 55 0.56 34.87 -25.04
N ASN A 56 1.16 33.80 -24.53
CA ASN A 56 2.60 33.55 -24.70
C ASN A 56 3.00 32.04 -24.78
N LEU A 57 2.10 31.13 -25.08
CA LEU A 57 2.44 29.72 -25.09
C LEU A 57 2.39 29.15 -26.52
N ALA A 58 3.52 29.18 -27.21
CA ALA A 58 3.78 28.18 -28.24
C ALA A 58 3.96 26.84 -27.53
N ILE A 59 2.83 26.15 -27.26
CA ILE A 59 2.88 24.74 -26.89
C ILE A 59 3.47 24.03 -28.08
N ALA A 60 4.75 23.72 -28.02
CA ALA A 60 5.36 22.82 -28.95
C ALA A 60 4.52 21.53 -28.89
N ASN A 61 3.89 21.15 -29.99
CA ASN A 61 3.27 19.86 -30.22
C ASN A 61 4.38 18.78 -30.27
N THR A 62 5.18 18.68 -29.21
CA THR A 62 6.16 17.63 -29.02
C THR A 62 5.51 16.48 -28.27
N LYS A 63 4.39 16.00 -28.86
CA LYS A 63 3.82 14.72 -28.44
C LYS A 63 4.66 13.53 -28.93
N GLU A 64 5.67 13.78 -29.77
CA GLU A 64 6.36 12.68 -30.45
C GLU A 64 7.82 12.44 -30.03
N ASP A 65 8.52 13.36 -29.38
CA ASP A 65 9.99 13.25 -29.25
C ASP A 65 10.53 13.14 -27.83
N LEU A 66 9.69 13.05 -26.83
CA LEU A 66 10.22 12.77 -25.51
C LEU A 66 9.81 11.39 -25.12
N LEU A 67 10.82 10.59 -24.78
CA LEU A 67 10.73 9.30 -24.11
C LEU A 67 9.50 9.29 -23.21
N SER A 68 8.32 9.22 -23.81
CA SER A 68 7.12 8.95 -23.07
C SER A 68 7.37 7.54 -22.54
N PHE A 69 7.78 7.47 -21.28
CA PHE A 69 7.85 6.24 -20.54
C PHE A 69 6.41 5.73 -20.43
N LYS A 70 5.87 5.23 -21.55
CA LYS A 70 4.62 4.48 -21.63
C LYS A 70 4.71 3.16 -20.84
N LEU A 71 5.68 3.13 -19.89
CA LEU A 71 5.90 1.99 -19.02
C LEU A 71 4.75 1.81 -18.04
N LEU A 72 4.06 2.90 -17.68
CA LEU A 72 2.96 2.89 -16.73
C LEU A 72 1.94 3.96 -17.09
N GLU A 73 0.72 3.56 -17.44
CA GLU A 73 -0.41 4.46 -17.67
C GLU A 73 -1.48 4.26 -16.59
N GLY A 74 -2.17 5.35 -16.19
CA GLY A 74 -3.27 5.29 -15.25
C GLY A 74 -2.91 5.78 -13.84
N ASN A 75 -3.64 5.27 -12.86
CA ASN A 75 -3.51 5.63 -11.45
C ASN A 75 -3.26 4.40 -10.58
N LEU A 76 -3.07 4.60 -9.25
CA LEU A 76 -2.81 3.51 -8.30
C LEU A 76 -3.98 2.51 -8.16
N SER A 77 -5.18 2.86 -8.61
CA SER A 77 -6.36 1.98 -8.58
C SER A 77 -6.54 1.19 -9.88
N THR A 78 -6.13 1.77 -11.02
CA THR A 78 -6.20 1.13 -12.34
C THR A 78 -5.03 1.61 -13.17
N SER A 79 -4.14 0.72 -13.53
CA SER A 79 -2.94 1.02 -14.33
C SER A 79 -2.72 -0.03 -15.40
N LYS A 80 -1.98 0.35 -16.45
CA LYS A 80 -1.46 -0.56 -17.47
C LYS A 80 0.07 -0.48 -17.47
N ILE A 81 0.72 -1.63 -17.35
CA ILE A 81 2.18 -1.73 -17.43
C ILE A 81 2.54 -2.03 -18.88
N ALA A 82 3.40 -1.20 -19.48
CA ALA A 82 3.87 -1.32 -20.87
C ALA A 82 2.71 -1.48 -21.88
N GLU A 83 1.56 -0.86 -21.62
CA GLU A 83 0.32 -0.96 -22.43
C GLU A 83 -0.24 -2.39 -22.57
N ILE A 84 0.43 -3.40 -22.04
CA ILE A 84 0.10 -4.83 -22.26
C ILE A 84 -0.61 -5.43 -21.06
N VAL A 85 -0.11 -5.18 -19.82
CA VAL A 85 -0.62 -5.82 -18.63
C VAL A 85 -1.47 -4.84 -17.82
N PRO A 86 -2.81 -4.99 -17.88
CA PRO A 86 -3.69 -4.20 -17.00
C PRO A 86 -3.53 -4.68 -15.56
N MET A 87 -3.52 -3.75 -14.62
CA MET A 87 -3.57 -4.00 -13.18
C MET A 87 -4.66 -3.13 -12.56
N SER A 88 -5.60 -3.76 -11.87
CA SER A 88 -6.73 -3.05 -11.27
C SER A 88 -6.97 -3.51 -9.85
N ASP A 89 -7.29 -2.55 -8.97
CA ASP A 89 -7.59 -2.84 -7.58
C ASP A 89 -8.90 -3.63 -7.44
N PRO A 90 -8.88 -4.79 -6.77
CA PRO A 90 -10.08 -5.60 -6.54
C PRO A 90 -11.20 -4.87 -5.79
N LEU A 91 -10.87 -3.94 -4.88
CA LEU A 91 -11.89 -3.16 -4.17
C LEU A 91 -12.57 -2.15 -5.09
N ALA A 92 -11.79 -1.43 -5.91
CA ALA A 92 -12.34 -0.50 -6.89
C ALA A 92 -13.24 -1.23 -7.90
N PHE A 93 -12.81 -2.40 -8.36
CA PHE A 93 -13.63 -3.25 -9.24
C PHE A 93 -14.97 -3.63 -8.60
N LEU A 94 -14.95 -4.11 -7.34
CA LEU A 94 -16.18 -4.46 -6.62
C LEU A 94 -17.12 -3.26 -6.47
N GLN A 95 -16.58 -2.07 -6.23
CA GLN A 95 -17.39 -0.85 -6.13
C GLN A 95 -18.00 -0.47 -7.49
N ILE A 96 -17.23 -0.55 -8.59
CA ILE A 96 -17.74 -0.29 -9.95
C ILE A 96 -18.85 -1.27 -10.28
N PHE A 97 -18.64 -2.56 -10.01
CA PHE A 97 -19.62 -3.60 -10.25
C PHE A 97 -20.93 -3.36 -9.49
N LEU A 98 -20.85 -3.05 -8.20
CA LEU A 98 -22.01 -2.80 -7.35
C LEU A 98 -22.71 -1.48 -7.69
N ALA A 99 -21.97 -0.48 -8.15
CA ALA A 99 -22.51 0.80 -8.61
C ALA A 99 -23.21 0.72 -9.98
N GLY A 100 -23.22 -0.46 -10.62
CA GLY A 100 -23.81 -0.64 -11.96
C GLY A 100 -22.96 -0.06 -13.10
N GLY A 101 -21.67 0.19 -12.86
CA GLY A 101 -20.75 0.71 -13.86
C GLY A 101 -20.39 -0.33 -14.94
N ALA A 102 -20.06 0.15 -16.14
CA ALA A 102 -19.61 -0.71 -17.23
C ALA A 102 -18.25 -1.36 -16.90
N ILE A 103 -18.18 -2.67 -17.05
CA ILE A 103 -16.95 -3.45 -16.84
C ILE A 103 -16.28 -3.64 -18.19
N SER A 104 -15.12 -3.03 -18.39
CA SER A 104 -14.29 -3.32 -19.56
C SER A 104 -13.53 -4.64 -19.38
N ALA A 105 -13.19 -5.30 -20.49
CA ALA A 105 -12.40 -6.52 -20.47
C ALA A 105 -11.03 -6.29 -19.81
N ASP A 106 -10.41 -5.14 -20.07
CA ASP A 106 -9.13 -4.74 -19.45
C ASP A 106 -9.24 -4.63 -17.93
N LEU A 107 -10.34 -4.07 -17.41
CA LEU A 107 -10.57 -3.95 -15.98
C LEU A 107 -10.68 -5.35 -15.32
N ALA A 108 -11.46 -6.24 -15.92
CA ALA A 108 -11.64 -7.60 -15.44
C ALA A 108 -10.33 -8.40 -15.48
N LEU A 109 -9.57 -8.30 -16.58
CA LEU A 109 -8.27 -8.95 -16.73
C LEU A 109 -7.27 -8.39 -15.69
N GLY A 110 -7.26 -7.08 -15.47
CA GLY A 110 -6.39 -6.44 -14.49
C GLY A 110 -6.65 -6.91 -13.05
N VAL A 111 -7.91 -7.07 -12.69
CA VAL A 111 -8.28 -7.64 -11.38
C VAL A 111 -7.85 -9.09 -11.27
N LEU A 112 -8.03 -9.89 -12.33
CA LEU A 112 -7.60 -11.29 -12.35
C LEU A 112 -6.08 -11.42 -12.11
N VAL A 113 -5.29 -10.59 -12.76
CA VAL A 113 -3.83 -10.56 -12.56
C VAL A 113 -3.49 -10.23 -11.11
N VAL A 114 -4.10 -9.22 -10.53
CA VAL A 114 -3.90 -8.82 -9.14
C VAL A 114 -4.34 -9.91 -8.16
N LEU A 115 -5.48 -10.57 -8.42
CA LEU A 115 -5.96 -11.70 -7.62
C LEU A 115 -5.00 -12.89 -7.67
N LEU A 116 -4.41 -13.20 -8.82
CA LEU A 116 -3.42 -14.27 -8.94
C LEU A 116 -2.14 -13.92 -8.15
N ILE A 117 -1.61 -12.72 -8.31
CA ILE A 117 -0.36 -12.32 -7.63
C ILE A 117 -0.56 -12.26 -6.12
N TYR A 118 -1.57 -11.52 -5.65
CA TYR A 118 -1.76 -11.32 -4.22
C TYR A 118 -2.60 -12.41 -3.56
N GLY A 119 -3.57 -13.00 -4.24
CA GLY A 119 -4.38 -14.09 -3.69
C GLY A 119 -3.56 -15.35 -3.51
N VAL A 120 -2.77 -15.75 -4.51
CA VAL A 120 -2.01 -17.00 -4.49
C VAL A 120 -0.66 -16.83 -3.79
N PHE A 121 0.12 -15.79 -4.12
CA PHE A 121 1.51 -15.70 -3.66
C PHE A 121 1.67 -14.79 -2.46
N LEU A 122 1.36 -13.50 -2.59
CA LEU A 122 1.79 -12.44 -1.68
C LEU A 122 0.80 -12.08 -0.57
N GLY A 123 -0.48 -12.43 -0.68
CA GLY A 123 -1.51 -12.02 0.29
C GLY A 123 -1.57 -10.51 0.49
N ARG A 124 -1.56 -10.04 1.75
CA ARG A 124 -1.49 -8.61 2.10
C ARG A 124 -0.15 -7.93 1.78
N GLY A 125 0.73 -8.54 0.98
CA GLY A 125 2.00 -7.94 0.57
C GLY A 125 1.85 -6.58 -0.13
N TYR A 126 0.73 -6.35 -0.83
CA TYR A 126 0.39 -5.03 -1.39
C TYR A 126 0.56 -3.90 -0.36
N CYS A 127 0.01 -4.08 0.84
CA CYS A 127 0.07 -3.07 1.90
C CYS A 127 1.50 -2.76 2.36
N ALA A 128 2.44 -3.71 2.26
CA ALA A 128 3.81 -3.53 2.70
C ALA A 128 4.75 -2.99 1.62
N PHE A 129 4.53 -3.36 0.34
CA PHE A 129 5.49 -3.11 -0.74
C PHE A 129 4.99 -2.11 -1.79
N VAL A 130 3.68 -1.96 -1.97
CA VAL A 130 3.10 -1.10 -3.02
C VAL A 130 2.44 0.14 -2.42
N CYS A 131 1.65 -0.02 -1.36
CA CYS A 131 0.85 1.07 -0.81
C CYS A 131 1.72 2.21 -0.24
N PRO A 132 1.61 3.44 -0.77
CA PRO A 132 2.40 4.58 -0.31
C PRO A 132 1.99 5.08 1.08
N ILE A 133 0.74 4.84 1.50
CA ILE A 133 0.27 5.23 2.83
C ILE A 133 1.02 4.47 3.92
N ASN A 134 1.50 3.25 3.62
CA ASN A 134 2.34 2.52 4.56
C ASN A 134 3.66 3.25 4.89
N LEU A 135 4.17 4.08 3.98
CA LEU A 135 5.34 4.93 4.25
C LEU A 135 5.02 5.94 5.35
N ILE A 136 3.85 6.58 5.27
CA ILE A 136 3.36 7.59 6.21
C ILE A 136 3.10 6.98 7.59
N THR A 137 2.38 5.86 7.62
CA THR A 137 2.07 5.14 8.87
C THR A 137 3.32 4.57 9.53
N ASP A 138 4.31 4.13 8.75
CA ASP A 138 5.62 3.70 9.24
C ASP A 138 6.41 4.83 9.86
N PHE A 139 6.36 6.01 9.24
CA PHE A 139 7.00 7.20 9.76
C PHE A 139 6.33 7.65 11.07
N ALA A 140 5.00 7.64 11.13
CA ALA A 140 4.26 7.89 12.36
C ALA A 140 4.65 6.90 13.47
N ALA A 141 4.72 5.60 13.16
CA ALA A 141 5.12 4.58 14.11
C ALA A 141 6.59 4.71 14.57
N TYR A 142 7.48 5.20 13.70
CA TYR A 142 8.86 5.53 14.07
C TYR A 142 8.91 6.73 15.02
N ALA A 143 8.23 7.84 14.67
CA ALA A 143 8.14 9.05 15.50
C ALA A 143 7.55 8.73 16.90
N ARG A 144 6.47 7.93 16.92
CA ARG A 144 5.83 7.46 18.14
C ARG A 144 6.79 6.72 19.08
N ARG A 145 7.62 5.80 18.54
CA ARG A 145 8.63 5.10 19.33
C ARG A 145 9.70 6.04 19.87
N LYS A 146 10.15 7.00 19.05
CA LYS A 146 11.18 7.97 19.45
C LYS A 146 10.65 8.91 20.53
N LEU A 147 9.40 9.35 20.42
CA LEU A 147 8.72 10.23 21.38
C LEU A 147 8.11 9.48 22.57
N LYS A 148 8.21 8.13 22.61
CA LYS A 148 7.65 7.27 23.67
C LYS A 148 6.15 7.49 23.91
N ILE A 149 5.38 7.81 22.85
CA ILE A 149 3.94 8.04 22.93
C ILE A 149 3.23 6.68 23.06
N GLU A 150 2.48 6.51 24.13
CA GLU A 150 1.62 5.34 24.35
C GLU A 150 0.27 5.48 23.62
N ASN A 151 -0.44 4.35 23.43
CA ASN A 151 -1.78 4.37 22.88
C ASN A 151 -2.75 5.10 23.84
N ILE A 152 -3.65 5.89 23.29
CA ILE A 152 -4.72 6.49 24.09
C ILE A 152 -5.61 5.35 24.62
N LYS A 153 -5.64 5.19 25.95
CA LYS A 153 -6.39 4.09 26.60
C LYS A 153 -7.89 4.11 26.30
N PHE A 154 -8.43 5.30 26.02
CA PHE A 154 -9.86 5.50 25.73
C PHE A 154 -10.27 5.06 24.32
N LEU A 155 -9.35 4.98 23.36
CA LEU A 155 -9.65 4.66 21.97
C LEU A 155 -9.31 3.20 21.67
N SER A 156 -10.25 2.31 21.97
CA SER A 156 -10.13 0.88 21.64
C SER A 156 -10.97 0.55 20.41
N ILE A 157 -10.42 0.74 19.22
CA ILE A 157 -11.07 0.35 17.97
C ILE A 157 -10.76 -1.13 17.71
N PRO A 158 -11.78 -2.01 17.59
CA PRO A 158 -11.54 -3.41 17.26
C PRO A 158 -10.96 -3.54 15.85
N ARG A 159 -10.04 -4.47 15.65
CA ARG A 159 -9.41 -4.69 14.32
C ARG A 159 -10.38 -5.19 13.26
N ASN A 160 -11.50 -5.73 13.68
CA ASN A 160 -12.58 -6.13 12.79
C ASN A 160 -13.34 -4.93 12.21
N ALA A 161 -13.18 -3.73 12.75
CA ALA A 161 -13.81 -2.51 12.23
C ALA A 161 -13.51 -2.29 10.74
N ARG A 162 -12.30 -2.65 10.27
CA ARG A 162 -11.95 -2.56 8.83
C ARG A 162 -12.87 -3.39 7.93
N PHE A 163 -13.40 -4.53 8.40
CA PHE A 163 -14.35 -5.35 7.64
C PHE A 163 -15.74 -4.72 7.64
N ALA A 164 -16.14 -4.08 8.75
CA ALA A 164 -17.38 -3.32 8.81
C ALA A 164 -17.33 -2.10 7.88
N ILE A 165 -16.19 -1.38 7.83
CA ILE A 165 -15.98 -0.27 6.91
C ILE A 165 -15.96 -0.76 5.46
N LEU A 166 -15.39 -1.93 5.18
CA LEU A 166 -15.44 -2.56 3.86
C LEU A 166 -16.89 -2.81 3.45
N ALA A 167 -17.67 -3.48 4.30
CA ALA A 167 -19.07 -3.74 4.03
C ALA A 167 -19.87 -2.45 3.82
N LEU A 168 -19.65 -1.44 4.67
CA LEU A 168 -20.29 -0.14 4.57
C LEU A 168 -19.92 0.56 3.25
N SER A 169 -18.65 0.55 2.85
CA SER A 169 -18.22 1.17 1.59
C SER A 169 -18.85 0.51 0.36
N LEU A 170 -19.02 -0.82 0.39
CA LEU A 170 -19.68 -1.57 -0.69
C LEU A 170 -21.20 -1.29 -0.72
N LEU A 171 -21.85 -1.23 0.45
CA LEU A 171 -23.26 -0.85 0.54
C LEU A 171 -23.51 0.58 0.02
N LEU A 172 -22.68 1.53 0.43
CA LEU A 172 -22.78 2.90 -0.07
C LEU A 172 -22.58 2.97 -1.59
N SER A 173 -21.64 2.20 -2.14
CA SER A 173 -21.44 2.14 -3.59
C SER A 173 -22.67 1.57 -4.31
N PHE A 174 -23.31 0.55 -3.74
CA PHE A 174 -24.53 -0.04 -4.30
C PHE A 174 -25.72 0.94 -4.29
N PHE A 175 -25.99 1.62 -3.16
CA PHE A 175 -27.15 2.50 -3.04
C PHE A 175 -26.99 3.83 -3.77
N PHE A 176 -25.79 4.39 -3.78
CA PHE A 176 -25.54 5.73 -4.36
C PHE A 176 -24.92 5.69 -5.76
N GLY A 177 -24.54 4.52 -6.27
CA GLY A 177 -23.92 4.41 -7.59
C GLY A 177 -22.55 5.09 -7.71
N VAL A 178 -21.83 5.30 -6.59
CA VAL A 178 -20.54 5.99 -6.55
C VAL A 178 -19.46 5.12 -5.94
N LEU A 179 -18.20 5.35 -6.28
CA LEU A 179 -17.06 4.67 -5.67
C LEU A 179 -16.77 5.29 -4.30
N ALA A 180 -17.55 4.92 -3.28
CA ALA A 180 -17.56 5.58 -1.98
C ALA A 180 -16.18 5.59 -1.32
N TRP A 181 -15.43 4.49 -1.37
CA TRP A 181 -14.08 4.44 -0.80
C TRP A 181 -13.07 5.21 -1.63
N GLU A 182 -13.13 5.14 -2.96
CA GLU A 182 -12.17 5.81 -3.85
C GLU A 182 -12.18 7.33 -3.67
N MET A 183 -13.35 7.91 -3.34
CA MET A 183 -13.49 9.34 -3.09
C MET A 183 -12.75 9.82 -1.84
N ILE A 184 -12.68 9.01 -0.79
CA ILE A 184 -12.08 9.36 0.51
C ILE A 184 -10.75 8.64 0.77
N SER A 185 -10.33 7.78 -0.15
CA SER A 185 -9.11 6.98 0.00
C SER A 185 -7.86 7.87 0.10
N PRO A 186 -7.05 7.74 1.16
CA PRO A 186 -5.79 8.48 1.25
C PRO A 186 -4.81 8.14 0.13
N ILE A 187 -4.91 6.95 -0.48
CA ILE A 187 -4.09 6.54 -1.61
C ILE A 187 -4.42 7.39 -2.82
N SER A 188 -5.72 7.54 -3.14
CA SER A 188 -6.20 8.35 -4.26
C SER A 188 -5.97 9.85 -4.02
N ILE A 189 -6.14 10.31 -2.78
CA ILE A 189 -5.81 11.68 -2.37
C ILE A 189 -4.32 11.96 -2.58
N LEU A 190 -3.44 11.05 -2.15
CA LEU A 190 -1.99 11.20 -2.32
C LEU A 190 -1.61 11.20 -3.80
N HIS A 191 -2.15 10.28 -4.59
CA HIS A 191 -1.89 10.21 -6.03
C HIS A 191 -2.33 11.49 -6.75
N ARG A 192 -3.57 11.94 -6.51
CA ARG A 192 -4.08 13.22 -7.05
C ARG A 192 -3.25 14.40 -6.58
N GLY A 193 -2.79 14.38 -5.34
CA GLY A 193 -1.91 15.41 -4.79
C GLY A 193 -0.55 15.49 -5.48
N ILE A 194 0.01 14.35 -5.91
CA ILE A 194 1.26 14.31 -6.67
C ILE A 194 1.07 14.84 -8.09
N VAL A 195 -0.07 14.51 -8.73
CA VAL A 195 -0.34 14.87 -10.13
C VAL A 195 -0.87 16.29 -10.28
N PHE A 196 -1.80 16.72 -9.41
CA PHE A 196 -2.53 18.00 -9.52
C PHE A 196 -2.16 19.03 -8.44
N GLY A 197 -1.19 18.71 -7.59
CA GLY A 197 -0.86 19.49 -6.42
C GLY A 197 -1.68 19.11 -5.19
N MET A 198 -1.04 19.17 -4.00
CA MET A 198 -1.60 18.61 -2.77
C MET A 198 -2.89 19.28 -2.28
N GLY A 199 -3.08 20.57 -2.51
CA GLY A 199 -4.30 21.30 -2.14
C GLY A 199 -4.88 20.89 -0.77
N VAL A 200 -6.19 20.84 -0.70
CA VAL A 200 -6.95 20.41 0.52
C VAL A 200 -6.67 18.94 0.88
N GLY A 201 -6.25 18.10 -0.07
CA GLY A 201 -5.92 16.71 0.17
C GLY A 201 -4.78 16.49 1.17
N ALA A 202 -3.88 17.48 1.31
CA ALA A 202 -2.81 17.44 2.31
C ALA A 202 -3.34 17.24 3.74
N PHE A 203 -4.48 17.84 4.08
CA PHE A 203 -5.11 17.68 5.39
C PHE A 203 -5.56 16.24 5.65
N GLY A 204 -6.04 15.53 4.61
CA GLY A 204 -6.41 14.11 4.73
C GLY A 204 -5.20 13.23 5.05
N ILE A 205 -4.08 13.46 4.38
CA ILE A 205 -2.83 12.73 4.63
C ILE A 205 -2.27 13.08 6.03
N LEU A 206 -2.31 14.36 6.40
CA LEU A 206 -1.91 14.82 7.73
C LEU A 206 -2.80 14.19 8.82
N ALA A 207 -4.11 14.11 8.60
CA ALA A 207 -5.03 13.49 9.54
C ALA A 207 -4.70 12.00 9.77
N VAL A 208 -4.38 11.23 8.72
CA VAL A 208 -3.92 9.84 8.84
C VAL A 208 -2.62 9.76 9.64
N PHE A 209 -1.66 10.66 9.37
CA PHE A 209 -0.40 10.71 10.10
C PHE A 209 -0.61 11.01 11.59
N LEU A 210 -1.41 12.05 11.92
CA LEU A 210 -1.70 12.44 13.30
C LEU A 210 -2.50 11.36 14.04
N PHE A 211 -3.45 10.72 13.37
CA PHE A 211 -4.20 9.60 13.94
C PHE A 211 -3.26 8.44 14.33
N ASP A 212 -2.35 8.05 13.45
CA ASP A 212 -1.38 6.99 13.73
C ASP A 212 -0.32 7.42 14.76
N LEU A 213 0.01 8.72 14.83
CA LEU A 213 0.97 9.26 15.78
C LEU A 213 0.41 9.34 17.20
N PHE A 214 -0.79 9.84 17.38
CA PHE A 214 -1.34 10.13 18.70
C PHE A 214 -2.36 9.08 19.17
N ALA A 215 -3.28 8.64 18.31
CA ALA A 215 -4.37 7.77 18.71
C ALA A 215 -3.94 6.29 18.85
N LEU A 216 -3.69 5.61 17.76
CA LEU A 216 -3.41 4.17 17.72
C LEU A 216 -2.18 3.86 16.86
N LYS A 217 -1.28 3.01 17.37
CA LYS A 217 -0.15 2.51 16.57
C LYS A 217 -0.65 1.79 15.31
N ASN A 218 -0.26 2.30 14.13
CA ASN A 218 -0.73 1.81 12.84
C ASN A 218 -2.27 1.75 12.74
N GLY A 219 -2.98 2.68 13.40
CA GLY A 219 -4.42 2.66 13.60
C GLY A 219 -5.20 2.67 12.29
N PHE A 220 -4.79 3.51 11.33
CA PHE A 220 -5.46 3.57 10.04
C PHE A 220 -5.35 2.25 9.28
N CYS A 221 -4.15 1.74 9.04
CA CYS A 221 -3.92 0.53 8.25
C CYS A 221 -4.43 -0.76 8.92
N ALA A 222 -4.37 -0.83 10.26
CA ALA A 222 -4.75 -2.02 11.00
C ALA A 222 -6.25 -2.09 11.33
N HIS A 223 -6.91 -0.93 11.50
CA HIS A 223 -8.27 -0.88 12.03
C HIS A 223 -9.31 -0.28 11.08
N LEU A 224 -8.93 0.66 10.20
CA LEU A 224 -9.90 1.44 9.42
C LEU A 224 -9.85 1.14 7.92
N CYS A 225 -8.72 0.73 7.36
CA CYS A 225 -8.52 0.62 5.92
C CYS A 225 -9.30 -0.58 5.30
N PRO A 226 -10.35 -0.36 4.49
CA PRO A 226 -11.11 -1.44 3.83
C PRO A 226 -10.30 -2.12 2.74
N LEU A 227 -9.37 -1.41 2.08
CA LEU A 227 -8.47 -2.01 1.12
C LEU A 227 -7.59 -3.09 1.78
N GLY A 228 -7.09 -2.80 3.01
CA GLY A 228 -6.38 -3.79 3.82
C GLY A 228 -7.24 -4.98 4.22
N ALA A 229 -8.55 -4.78 4.42
CA ALA A 229 -9.52 -5.87 4.65
C ALA A 229 -9.69 -6.73 3.39
N THR A 230 -9.87 -6.13 2.23
CA THR A 230 -9.98 -6.82 0.93
C THR A 230 -8.77 -7.71 0.67
N TYR A 231 -7.55 -7.17 0.76
CA TYR A 231 -6.34 -7.99 0.59
C TYR A 231 -6.14 -9.04 1.69
N SER A 232 -6.72 -8.86 2.89
CA SER A 232 -6.72 -9.92 3.91
C SER A 232 -7.57 -11.10 3.50
N LEU A 233 -8.75 -10.85 2.93
CA LEU A 233 -9.68 -11.90 2.48
C LEU A 233 -9.11 -12.62 1.26
N ILE A 234 -8.69 -11.88 0.24
CA ILE A 234 -8.11 -12.44 -0.99
C ILE A 234 -6.87 -13.29 -0.67
N GLY A 235 -5.98 -12.78 0.17
CA GLY A 235 -4.71 -13.42 0.52
C GLY A 235 -4.77 -14.41 1.68
N ALA A 236 -5.95 -14.82 2.12
CA ALA A 236 -6.12 -15.72 3.27
C ALA A 236 -5.37 -17.07 3.09
N LYS A 237 -5.34 -17.59 1.86
CA LYS A 237 -4.68 -18.84 1.49
C LYS A 237 -3.31 -18.64 0.80
N ALA A 238 -2.77 -17.43 0.81
CA ALA A 238 -1.51 -17.15 0.10
C ALA A 238 -0.35 -18.02 0.59
N LEU A 239 0.48 -18.44 -0.37
CA LEU A 239 1.57 -19.40 -0.18
C LEU A 239 2.71 -18.84 0.67
N LEU A 240 3.06 -17.55 0.49
CA LEU A 240 4.11 -16.89 1.26
C LEU A 240 3.66 -16.67 2.70
N LYS A 241 4.32 -17.30 3.67
CA LYS A 241 4.03 -17.16 5.11
C LYS A 241 5.31 -16.90 5.90
N VAL A 242 5.17 -16.25 7.05
CA VAL A 242 6.25 -16.15 8.03
C VAL A 242 6.21 -17.40 8.90
N LYS A 243 7.34 -18.10 9.02
CA LYS A 243 7.54 -19.30 9.81
C LYS A 243 8.33 -18.96 11.06
N HIS A 244 7.97 -19.57 12.18
CA HIS A 244 8.68 -19.49 13.44
C HIS A 244 9.23 -20.86 13.82
N LYS A 245 10.47 -20.89 14.32
CA LYS A 245 11.14 -22.07 14.94
C LYS A 245 11.36 -21.77 16.41
N VAL A 246 10.68 -22.48 17.29
CA VAL A 246 10.74 -22.24 18.74
C VAL A 246 12.08 -22.60 19.33
N GLU A 247 12.77 -23.59 18.76
CA GLU A 247 14.08 -24.08 19.20
C GLU A 247 15.15 -22.98 19.18
N ASN A 248 15.10 -22.10 18.18
CA ASN A 248 16.04 -21.00 18.03
C ASN A 248 15.58 -19.73 18.77
N CYS A 249 14.41 -19.72 19.43
CA CYS A 249 13.83 -18.50 19.96
C CYS A 249 14.19 -18.23 21.41
N THR A 250 14.92 -17.15 21.69
CA THR A 250 15.25 -16.68 23.05
C THR A 250 14.11 -15.97 23.77
N LYS A 251 12.91 -15.87 23.15
CA LYS A 251 11.68 -15.23 23.71
C LYS A 251 11.86 -13.74 24.05
N CYS A 252 12.74 -13.02 23.38
CA CYS A 252 12.99 -11.59 23.61
C CYS A 252 11.81 -10.66 23.22
N MET A 253 10.81 -11.15 22.49
CA MET A 253 9.58 -10.47 22.06
C MET A 253 9.77 -9.19 21.20
N GLU A 254 10.99 -8.91 20.72
CA GLU A 254 11.25 -7.74 19.86
C GLU A 254 10.48 -7.81 18.54
N CYS A 255 10.32 -9.01 17.97
CA CYS A 255 9.55 -9.25 16.76
C CYS A 255 8.07 -8.88 16.92
N VAL A 256 7.49 -9.13 18.11
CA VAL A 256 6.10 -8.76 18.44
C VAL A 256 5.99 -7.25 18.61
N ARG A 257 6.98 -6.63 19.28
CA ARG A 257 7.01 -5.17 19.52
C ARG A 257 7.09 -4.36 18.23
N ILE A 258 7.91 -4.81 17.26
CA ILE A 258 8.06 -4.10 15.97
C ILE A 258 6.91 -4.34 15.01
N CYS A 259 6.16 -5.42 15.19
CA CYS A 259 5.07 -5.81 14.28
C CYS A 259 3.94 -4.76 14.29
N PRO A 260 3.46 -4.30 13.12
CA PRO A 260 2.30 -3.44 13.04
C PRO A 260 1.00 -4.13 13.46
N GLU A 261 0.95 -5.47 13.30
CA GLU A 261 -0.17 -6.33 13.61
C GLU A 261 0.29 -7.42 14.61
N SER A 262 0.64 -7.01 15.83
CA SER A 262 1.30 -7.88 16.83
C SER A 262 0.57 -9.20 17.12
N GLN A 263 -0.79 -9.23 17.00
CA GLN A 263 -1.62 -10.44 17.22
C GLN A 263 -1.35 -11.56 16.22
N VAL A 264 -0.70 -11.28 15.07
CA VAL A 264 -0.40 -12.33 14.09
C VAL A 264 0.75 -13.23 14.51
N LEU A 265 1.51 -12.82 15.54
CA LEU A 265 2.67 -13.51 16.08
C LEU A 265 2.36 -14.22 17.43
N ASP A 266 1.16 -14.77 17.57
CA ASP A 266 0.68 -15.46 18.76
C ASP A 266 1.49 -16.73 19.11
N MET A 267 2.15 -17.33 18.10
CA MET A 267 2.96 -18.54 18.24
C MET A 267 4.38 -18.27 18.75
N VAL A 268 4.86 -17.02 18.73
CA VAL A 268 6.24 -16.69 19.09
C VAL A 268 6.54 -17.09 20.54
N GLY A 269 7.64 -17.83 20.74
CA GLY A 269 8.07 -18.35 22.01
C GLY A 269 7.22 -19.49 22.59
N LYS A 270 6.20 -19.98 21.85
CA LYS A 270 5.30 -21.05 22.30
C LYS A 270 5.39 -22.30 21.45
N ARG A 271 5.42 -22.17 20.13
CA ARG A 271 5.41 -23.30 19.19
C ARG A 271 6.06 -22.97 17.85
N SER A 272 6.59 -24.00 17.20
CA SER A 272 7.05 -23.92 15.81
C SER A 272 5.82 -24.03 14.87
N ASP A 273 5.48 -22.92 14.19
CA ASP A 273 4.33 -22.86 13.27
C ASP A 273 4.53 -21.73 12.24
N ALA A 274 3.68 -21.69 11.25
CA ALA A 274 3.59 -20.58 10.31
C ALA A 274 2.46 -19.61 10.69
N VAL A 275 2.63 -18.33 10.41
CA VAL A 275 1.59 -17.31 10.62
C VAL A 275 0.39 -17.65 9.74
N LYS A 276 -0.73 -18.00 10.37
CA LYS A 276 -2.02 -18.31 9.72
C LYS A 276 -2.97 -17.13 9.69
N ASN A 277 -2.71 -16.12 10.53
CA ASN A 277 -3.59 -14.97 10.66
C ASN A 277 -3.52 -14.10 9.38
N ILE A 278 -4.69 -13.84 8.80
CA ILE A 278 -4.87 -13.07 7.55
C ILE A 278 -4.46 -11.60 7.67
N ALA A 279 -4.26 -11.10 8.89
CA ALA A 279 -3.83 -9.74 9.14
C ALA A 279 -2.34 -9.49 8.83
N CYS A 280 -1.53 -10.55 8.67
CA CYS A 280 -0.10 -10.42 8.37
C CYS A 280 0.15 -9.75 7.01
N ILE A 281 0.82 -8.57 7.03
CA ILE A 281 1.19 -7.81 5.82
C ILE A 281 2.49 -8.30 5.16
N LYS A 282 3.13 -9.34 5.68
CA LYS A 282 4.36 -9.98 5.15
C LYS A 282 5.53 -9.00 4.95
N CYS A 283 5.64 -8.00 5.79
CA CYS A 283 6.62 -6.92 5.67
C CYS A 283 8.07 -7.28 6.04
N GLY A 284 8.32 -8.44 6.62
CA GLY A 284 9.65 -8.92 7.01
C GLY A 284 10.27 -8.30 8.25
N ARG A 285 9.64 -7.34 8.93
CA ARG A 285 10.21 -6.65 10.10
C ARG A 285 10.55 -7.59 11.26
N CYS A 286 9.67 -8.56 11.51
CA CYS A 286 9.90 -9.56 12.56
C CYS A 286 11.12 -10.45 12.28
N ILE A 287 11.41 -10.68 11.00
CA ILE A 287 12.59 -11.44 10.56
C ILE A 287 13.86 -10.60 10.76
N GLU A 288 13.82 -9.31 10.37
CA GLU A 288 14.97 -8.40 10.47
C GLU A 288 15.44 -8.14 11.90
N VAL A 289 14.50 -8.10 12.85
CA VAL A 289 14.82 -7.83 14.24
C VAL A 289 15.22 -9.09 15.01
N CYS A 290 14.94 -10.27 14.45
CA CYS A 290 15.30 -11.54 15.06
C CYS A 290 16.80 -11.80 14.92
N ASN A 291 17.52 -11.81 16.05
CA ASN A 291 18.94 -12.12 16.06
C ASN A 291 19.22 -13.62 16.05
N ASP A 292 18.22 -14.41 16.40
CA ASP A 292 18.32 -15.87 16.61
C ASP A 292 17.94 -16.66 15.37
N ASP A 293 17.64 -15.98 14.23
CA ASP A 293 17.13 -16.59 12.98
C ASP A 293 15.93 -17.52 13.21
N ALA A 294 15.17 -17.27 14.29
CA ALA A 294 13.98 -18.04 14.62
C ALA A 294 12.78 -17.75 13.70
N LEU A 295 12.84 -16.68 12.90
CA LEU A 295 11.78 -16.27 11.97
C LEU A 295 12.31 -16.20 10.53
N GLY A 296 11.51 -16.69 9.58
CA GLY A 296 11.86 -16.67 8.17
C GLY A 296 10.63 -16.72 7.26
N PHE A 297 10.78 -16.36 5.98
CA PHE A 297 9.75 -16.62 4.98
C PHE A 297 9.77 -18.07 4.51
N SER A 298 8.58 -18.62 4.28
CA SER A 298 8.37 -19.94 3.68
C SER A 298 7.30 -19.86 2.60
N ILE A 299 7.52 -20.54 1.46
CA ILE A 299 6.62 -20.50 0.30
C ILE A 299 5.63 -21.69 0.32
N LEU A 300 5.92 -22.76 1.05
CA LEU A 300 5.06 -23.96 1.13
C LEU A 300 4.57 -24.17 2.55
N ASN A 301 3.38 -24.82 2.66
CA ASN A 301 2.83 -25.22 3.94
C ASN A 301 3.89 -25.97 4.78
N TYR A 302 4.20 -25.40 5.92
CA TYR A 302 4.97 -26.08 6.95
C TYR A 302 4.21 -27.35 7.30
N LYS A 303 4.72 -28.49 6.84
CA LYS A 303 4.30 -29.77 7.36
C LYS A 303 4.78 -29.77 8.82
N LYS A 304 3.85 -29.80 9.76
CA LYS A 304 4.13 -29.96 11.17
C LYS A 304 5.05 -31.19 11.28
N GLU A 305 6.34 -30.97 11.56
CA GLU A 305 7.20 -32.06 12.00
C GLU A 305 6.54 -32.56 13.28
N ARG A 306 5.97 -33.74 13.21
CA ARG A 306 5.45 -34.44 14.38
C ARG A 306 6.65 -34.88 15.17
N GLU A 307 6.74 -34.38 16.39
CA GLU A 307 7.50 -35.02 17.47
C GLU A 307 7.02 -36.46 17.69
#